data_82fe73df2cf681359eaf63231c2b605f
#
_entry.id   82fe73df2cf681359eaf63231c2b605f
#
_cell.length_a   1.000
_cell.length_b   1.000
_cell.length_c   1.000
_cell.angle_alpha   90.00
_cell.angle_beta   90.00
_cell.angle_gamma   90.00
#
_symmetry.space_group_name_H-M   'P 1'
#
loop_
_entity.id
_entity.type
_entity.pdbx_description
1 polymer ?
#
loop_
_entity_poly.entity_id
_entity_poly.type
_entity_poly.pdbx_seq_one_letter_code
_entity_poly.pdbx_strand_id
1 'polypeptide(L)'
;SLHGQSKDALAKTKLGAWEYDVVAPLYKCNMTDIMGGIGLAQMRRYPEMIKRRKEIIEKYNEAFTPLGVEVLNHYDEYHQSSGHLYITRVPNITGDQRNEIIEKMAERGRACNVHYKPLPLLTAYKNLGFDIKDYPNAYNQFINEITLPLHTKLSDEVVDYIIENFKEIISCL
;
A
#
# COMPACT_ATOMS: atom_id res chain seq x y z
N SER A 1 -9.35 -23.38 2.20
CA SER A 1 -8.74 -24.63 2.67
C SER A 1 -9.37 -25.09 3.98
N LEU A 2 -9.70 -26.37 4.09
CA LEU A 2 -10.19 -27.06 5.30
C LEU A 2 -9.08 -27.96 5.84
N HIS A 3 -8.02 -27.36 6.39
CA HIS A 3 -6.87 -28.11 6.97
C HIS A 3 -6.17 -29.09 5.99
N GLY A 4 -6.35 -28.92 4.68
CA GLY A 4 -5.81 -29.85 3.68
C GLY A 4 -6.64 -31.12 3.48
N GLN A 5 -7.92 -31.13 3.83
CA GLN A 5 -8.80 -32.25 3.59
C GLN A 5 -8.93 -32.58 2.10
N SER A 6 -8.94 -33.87 1.76
CA SER A 6 -8.99 -34.40 0.39
C SER A 6 -10.34 -34.21 -0.28
N LYS A 7 -11.42 -33.94 0.45
CA LYS A 7 -12.79 -33.82 -0.06
C LYS A 7 -13.45 -32.53 0.39
N ASP A 8 -14.19 -31.90 -0.49
CA ASP A 8 -15.07 -30.77 -0.15
C ASP A 8 -16.25 -31.24 0.70
N ALA A 9 -16.66 -30.40 1.66
CA ALA A 9 -17.82 -30.67 2.52
C ALA A 9 -19.12 -30.87 1.70
N LEU A 10 -19.28 -30.20 0.57
CA LEU A 10 -20.42 -30.34 -0.35
C LEU A 10 -20.44 -31.69 -1.07
N ALA A 11 -19.32 -32.38 -1.21
CA ALA A 11 -19.24 -33.69 -1.82
C ALA A 11 -19.69 -34.83 -0.87
N LYS A 12 -19.97 -34.54 0.41
CA LYS A 12 -20.35 -35.51 1.44
C LYS A 12 -21.85 -35.83 1.47
N THR A 13 -22.53 -35.76 0.35
CA THR A 13 -23.99 -36.03 0.27
C THR A 13 -24.37 -37.51 0.13
N LYS A 14 -23.41 -38.41 -0.03
CA LYS A 14 -23.64 -39.84 -0.17
C LYS A 14 -23.53 -40.57 1.16
N LEU A 15 -24.33 -41.62 1.37
CA LEU A 15 -24.21 -42.55 2.50
C LEU A 15 -22.77 -43.09 2.55
N GLY A 16 -22.12 -43.04 3.72
CA GLY A 16 -20.73 -43.48 3.90
C GLY A 16 -19.66 -42.44 3.55
N ALA A 17 -20.02 -41.21 3.18
CA ALA A 17 -19.09 -40.16 2.79
C ALA A 17 -18.41 -39.42 3.99
N TRP A 18 -18.41 -40.04 5.19
CA TRP A 18 -17.79 -39.46 6.38
C TRP A 18 -16.26 -39.49 6.32
N GLU A 19 -15.69 -40.45 5.60
CA GLU A 19 -14.25 -40.69 5.55
C GLU A 19 -13.57 -39.64 4.67
N TYR A 20 -12.56 -39.02 5.17
CA TYR A 20 -11.68 -38.06 4.46
C TYR A 20 -10.24 -38.26 4.91
N ASP A 21 -9.31 -37.81 4.12
CA ASP A 21 -7.90 -37.76 4.44
C ASP A 21 -7.43 -36.29 4.50
N VAL A 22 -6.33 -36.04 5.22
CA VAL A 22 -5.61 -34.77 5.25
C VAL A 22 -4.33 -34.97 4.45
N VAL A 23 -4.36 -34.52 3.18
CA VAL A 23 -3.29 -34.74 2.20
C VAL A 23 -2.11 -33.78 2.35
N ALA A 24 -2.28 -32.69 3.11
CA ALA A 24 -1.23 -31.74 3.43
C ALA A 24 -1.56 -30.97 4.72
N PRO A 25 -0.58 -30.60 5.55
CA PRO A 25 -0.77 -29.83 6.78
C PRO A 25 -1.04 -28.36 6.47
N LEU A 26 -2.26 -28.04 6.07
CA LEU A 26 -2.68 -26.70 5.70
C LEU A 26 -3.54 -26.04 6.78
N TYR A 27 -3.60 -24.69 6.73
CA TYR A 27 -4.45 -23.90 7.63
C TYR A 27 -5.94 -24.04 7.27
N LYS A 28 -6.78 -23.75 8.25
CA LYS A 28 -8.21 -23.51 8.00
C LYS A 28 -8.40 -22.06 7.55
N CYS A 29 -8.68 -21.87 6.26
CA CYS A 29 -8.89 -20.57 5.64
C CYS A 29 -10.25 -20.57 4.93
N ASN A 30 -11.32 -20.45 5.70
CA ASN A 30 -12.68 -20.37 5.17
C ASN A 30 -13.13 -18.91 5.11
N MET A 31 -13.70 -18.52 3.99
CA MET A 31 -14.47 -17.28 3.89
C MET A 31 -15.90 -17.59 4.34
N THR A 32 -16.46 -16.75 5.21
CA THR A 32 -17.88 -16.84 5.57
C THR A 32 -18.75 -16.30 4.44
N ASP A 33 -20.02 -16.69 4.37
CA ASP A 33 -20.96 -16.24 3.33
C ASP A 33 -21.14 -14.71 3.36
N ILE A 34 -21.11 -14.10 4.56
CA ILE A 34 -21.15 -12.65 4.72
C ILE A 34 -19.93 -12.00 4.06
N MET A 35 -18.74 -12.51 4.32
CA MET A 35 -17.51 -12.01 3.69
C MET A 35 -17.52 -12.24 2.18
N GLY A 36 -18.05 -13.38 1.74
CA GLY A 36 -18.24 -13.69 0.32
C GLY A 36 -19.19 -12.70 -0.35
N GLY A 37 -20.32 -12.37 0.27
CA GLY A 37 -21.27 -11.38 -0.23
C GLY A 37 -20.68 -9.99 -0.36
N ILE A 38 -19.92 -9.53 0.67
CA ILE A 38 -19.18 -8.27 0.63
C ILE A 38 -18.14 -8.29 -0.50
N GLY A 39 -17.38 -9.38 -0.61
CA GLY A 39 -16.37 -9.56 -1.65
C GLY A 39 -16.95 -9.45 -3.06
N LEU A 40 -18.07 -10.13 -3.34
CA LEU A 40 -18.76 -10.05 -4.61
C LEU A 40 -19.23 -8.63 -4.97
N ALA A 41 -19.76 -7.89 -3.98
CA ALA A 41 -20.15 -6.49 -4.18
C ALA A 41 -18.94 -5.60 -4.52
N GLN A 42 -17.79 -5.81 -3.86
CA GLN A 42 -16.57 -5.07 -4.15
C GLN A 42 -15.98 -5.45 -5.53
N MET A 43 -15.98 -6.72 -5.89
CA MET A 43 -15.47 -7.19 -7.19
C MET A 43 -16.19 -6.56 -8.39
N ARG A 44 -17.49 -6.29 -8.28
CA ARG A 44 -18.25 -5.60 -9.33
C ARG A 44 -17.76 -4.17 -9.57
N ARG A 45 -17.23 -3.51 -8.54
CA ARG A 45 -16.73 -2.12 -8.58
C ARG A 45 -15.22 -2.04 -8.82
N TYR A 46 -14.53 -3.16 -8.68
CA TYR A 46 -13.07 -3.21 -8.69
C TYR A 46 -12.43 -2.64 -9.97
N PRO A 47 -12.92 -2.93 -11.19
CA PRO A 47 -12.34 -2.38 -12.42
C PRO A 47 -12.33 -0.84 -12.44
N GLU A 48 -13.41 -0.20 -12.02
CA GLU A 48 -13.51 1.27 -11.94
C GLU A 48 -12.58 1.84 -10.87
N MET A 49 -12.45 1.15 -9.73
CA MET A 49 -11.55 1.55 -8.66
C MET A 49 -10.09 1.51 -9.11
N ILE A 50 -9.67 0.48 -9.83
CA ILE A 50 -8.32 0.38 -10.39
C ILE A 50 -8.07 1.46 -11.45
N LYS A 51 -9.03 1.67 -12.34
CA LYS A 51 -8.95 2.73 -13.35
C LYS A 51 -8.72 4.09 -12.70
N ARG A 52 -9.54 4.47 -11.71
CA ARG A 52 -9.40 5.75 -11.02
C ARG A 52 -8.06 5.91 -10.32
N ARG A 53 -7.57 4.87 -9.64
CA ARG A 53 -6.26 4.91 -8.99
C ARG A 53 -5.13 5.10 -10.00
N LYS A 54 -5.21 4.45 -11.15
CA LYS A 54 -4.25 4.60 -12.24
C LYS A 54 -4.23 6.04 -12.76
N GLU A 55 -5.37 6.64 -13.02
CA GLU A 55 -5.48 8.04 -13.46
C GLU A 55 -4.79 9.00 -12.47
N ILE A 56 -5.00 8.81 -11.16
CA ILE A 56 -4.35 9.64 -10.14
C ILE A 56 -2.83 9.42 -10.13
N ILE A 57 -2.37 8.18 -10.22
CA ILE A 57 -0.94 7.84 -10.26
C ILE A 57 -0.27 8.49 -11.47
N GLU A 58 -0.90 8.43 -12.63
CA GLU A 58 -0.38 9.05 -13.86
C GLU A 58 -0.26 10.57 -13.70
N LYS A 59 -1.28 11.24 -13.17
CA LYS A 59 -1.22 12.68 -12.86
C LYS A 59 -0.09 13.03 -11.89
N TYR A 60 0.09 12.25 -10.83
CA TYR A 60 1.17 12.45 -9.87
C TYR A 60 2.55 12.24 -10.52
N ASN A 61 2.71 11.18 -11.32
CA ASN A 61 3.96 10.92 -12.03
C ASN A 61 4.34 12.05 -12.99
N GLU A 62 3.37 12.53 -13.77
CA GLU A 62 3.57 13.68 -14.68
C GLU A 62 4.00 14.95 -13.93
N ALA A 63 3.45 15.16 -12.73
CA ALA A 63 3.73 16.34 -11.94
C ALA A 63 5.08 16.28 -11.18
N PHE A 64 5.49 15.11 -10.71
CA PHE A 64 6.60 15.00 -9.76
C PHE A 64 7.89 14.46 -10.37
N THR A 65 7.83 13.59 -11.38
CA THR A 65 9.03 13.06 -12.05
C THR A 65 9.93 14.16 -12.63
N PRO A 66 9.39 15.22 -13.28
CA PRO A 66 10.23 16.31 -13.80
C PRO A 66 10.95 17.12 -12.70
N LEU A 67 10.51 17.02 -11.46
CA LEU A 67 11.12 17.69 -10.30
C LEU A 67 12.22 16.83 -9.62
N GLY A 68 12.51 15.65 -10.17
CA GLY A 68 13.46 14.73 -9.60
C GLY A 68 12.93 13.94 -8.40
N VAL A 69 11.63 14.00 -8.12
CA VAL A 69 11.02 13.13 -7.10
C VAL A 69 10.99 11.70 -7.64
N GLU A 70 11.54 10.78 -6.85
CA GLU A 70 11.53 9.36 -7.18
C GLU A 70 10.15 8.76 -6.86
N VAL A 71 9.59 8.01 -7.80
CA VAL A 71 8.29 7.35 -7.69
C VAL A 71 8.43 5.87 -7.99
N LEU A 72 7.50 5.05 -7.46
CA LEU A 72 7.48 3.64 -7.78
C LEU A 72 6.99 3.43 -9.22
N ASN A 73 7.57 2.45 -9.91
CA ASN A 73 7.02 1.97 -11.17
C ASN A 73 5.77 1.12 -10.88
N HIS A 74 4.60 1.67 -11.15
CA HIS A 74 3.31 1.02 -10.91
C HIS A 74 2.86 0.14 -12.08
N TYR A 75 3.35 0.41 -13.28
CA TYR A 75 2.86 -0.25 -14.51
C TYR A 75 4.00 -0.42 -15.51
N ASP A 76 4.20 -1.64 -16.00
CA ASP A 76 5.04 -1.95 -17.14
C ASP A 76 4.50 -3.17 -17.91
N GLU A 77 5.28 -3.73 -18.83
CA GLU A 77 4.90 -4.88 -19.64
C GLU A 77 4.71 -6.18 -18.82
N TYR A 78 5.29 -6.26 -17.62
CA TYR A 78 5.29 -7.48 -16.79
C TYR A 78 4.38 -7.38 -15.57
N HIS A 79 4.04 -6.18 -15.11
CA HIS A 79 3.22 -6.01 -13.91
C HIS A 79 2.25 -4.83 -13.97
N GLN A 80 1.17 -4.97 -13.22
CA GLN A 80 0.21 -3.90 -12.95
C GLN A 80 -0.04 -3.81 -11.46
N SER A 81 0.22 -2.63 -10.90
CA SER A 81 -0.07 -2.33 -9.50
C SER A 81 -1.57 -2.12 -9.28
N SER A 82 -2.07 -2.55 -8.12
CA SER A 82 -3.41 -2.16 -7.66
C SER A 82 -3.52 -0.70 -7.24
N GLY A 83 -2.41 0.03 -7.22
CA GLY A 83 -2.37 1.43 -6.78
C GLY A 83 -2.79 1.59 -5.33
N HIS A 84 -2.34 0.71 -4.43
CA HIS A 84 -2.72 0.79 -3.01
C HIS A 84 -2.14 2.01 -2.32
N LEU A 85 -0.86 2.28 -2.53
CA LEU A 85 -0.13 3.42 -1.98
C LEU A 85 0.59 4.18 -3.12
N TYR A 86 0.70 5.48 -2.99
CA TYR A 86 1.56 6.30 -3.83
C TYR A 86 2.75 6.78 -3.00
N ILE A 87 3.83 6.03 -3.06
CA ILE A 87 5.06 6.25 -2.33
C ILE A 87 6.00 7.10 -3.18
N THR A 88 6.46 8.23 -2.62
CA THR A 88 7.46 9.11 -3.23
C THR A 88 8.70 9.15 -2.36
N ARG A 89 9.83 9.52 -2.98
CA ARG A 89 11.04 9.90 -2.27
C ARG A 89 11.52 11.25 -2.82
N VAL A 90 11.77 12.17 -1.92
CA VAL A 90 12.38 13.46 -2.27
C VAL A 90 13.89 13.32 -2.03
N PRO A 91 14.73 13.28 -3.10
CA PRO A 91 16.16 13.08 -2.95
C PRO A 91 16.84 14.19 -2.14
N ASN A 92 17.92 13.83 -1.46
CA ASN A 92 18.82 14.78 -0.75
C ASN A 92 18.20 15.56 0.41
N ILE A 93 17.00 15.20 0.88
CA ILE A 93 16.43 15.79 2.10
C ILE A 93 16.76 14.94 3.33
N THR A 94 16.77 15.59 4.48
CA THR A 94 16.89 14.93 5.79
C THR A 94 15.54 14.41 6.29
N GLY A 95 15.57 13.56 7.33
CA GLY A 95 14.34 13.10 7.98
C GLY A 95 13.52 14.23 8.60
N ASP A 96 14.17 15.30 9.07
CA ASP A 96 13.50 16.47 9.65
C ASP A 96 12.81 17.29 8.54
N GLN A 97 13.47 17.52 7.42
CA GLN A 97 12.85 18.17 6.26
C GLN A 97 11.65 17.35 5.71
N ARG A 98 11.78 16.01 5.68
CA ARG A 98 10.65 15.14 5.34
C ARG A 98 9.47 15.34 6.30
N ASN A 99 9.73 15.40 7.60
CA ASN A 99 8.70 15.64 8.61
C ASN A 99 8.04 17.02 8.42
N GLU A 100 8.84 18.05 8.14
CA GLU A 100 8.34 19.39 7.83
C GLU A 100 7.42 19.42 6.61
N ILE A 101 7.75 18.68 5.55
CA ILE A 101 6.85 18.54 4.39
C ILE A 101 5.50 17.94 4.80
N ILE A 102 5.53 16.85 5.60
CA ILE A 102 4.30 16.18 6.06
C ILE A 102 3.46 17.11 6.92
N GLU A 103 4.07 17.88 7.82
CA GLU A 103 3.39 18.87 8.67
C GLU A 103 2.76 19.99 7.84
N LYS A 104 3.50 20.59 6.91
CA LYS A 104 2.99 21.62 6.01
C LYS A 104 1.83 21.11 5.12
N MET A 105 1.90 19.89 4.65
CA MET A 105 0.79 19.26 3.92
C MET A 105 -0.43 19.07 4.82
N ALA A 106 -0.24 18.66 6.07
CA ALA A 106 -1.32 18.51 7.05
C ALA A 106 -1.99 19.85 7.39
N GLU A 107 -1.22 20.92 7.56
CA GLU A 107 -1.72 22.30 7.76
C GLU A 107 -2.62 22.75 6.60
N ARG A 108 -2.33 22.28 5.38
CA ARG A 108 -3.14 22.51 4.17
C ARG A 108 -4.30 21.52 4.03
N GLY A 109 -4.58 20.74 5.09
CA GLY A 109 -5.69 19.77 5.13
C GLY A 109 -5.45 18.49 4.34
N ARG A 110 -4.20 18.15 4.04
CA ARG A 110 -3.82 16.93 3.31
C ARG A 110 -2.86 16.08 4.11
N ALA A 111 -3.39 15.02 4.73
CA ALA A 111 -2.57 14.10 5.51
C ALA A 111 -1.71 13.22 4.60
N CYS A 112 -0.39 13.32 4.76
CA CYS A 112 0.58 12.39 4.21
C CYS A 112 1.01 11.36 5.26
N ASN A 113 1.69 10.31 4.84
CA ASN A 113 2.17 9.27 5.75
C ASN A 113 3.56 8.78 5.34
N VAL A 114 4.10 7.84 6.11
CA VAL A 114 5.34 7.13 5.80
C VAL A 114 5.09 5.62 5.87
N HIS A 115 5.40 4.89 4.81
CA HIS A 115 5.20 3.45 4.70
C HIS A 115 6.51 2.71 4.38
N TYR A 116 7.27 2.28 5.42
CA TYR A 116 6.99 2.35 6.85
C TYR A 116 8.24 2.70 7.63
N LYS A 117 8.09 3.08 8.92
CA LYS A 117 9.23 3.16 9.82
C LYS A 117 9.88 1.78 9.93
N PRO A 118 11.18 1.63 9.64
CA PRO A 118 11.88 0.35 9.69
C PRO A 118 11.74 -0.35 11.04
N LEU A 119 11.55 -1.66 11.02
CA LEU A 119 11.37 -2.46 12.25
C LEU A 119 12.47 -2.22 13.29
N PRO A 120 13.78 -2.14 12.93
CA PRO A 120 14.85 -1.86 13.89
C PRO A 120 14.72 -0.53 14.64
N LEU A 121 13.93 0.41 14.13
CA LEU A 121 13.65 1.68 14.82
C LEU A 121 12.49 1.59 15.83
N LEU A 122 11.74 0.51 15.84
CA LEU A 122 10.64 0.29 16.78
C LEU A 122 11.16 -0.29 18.09
N THR A 123 10.61 0.16 19.22
CA THR A 123 11.06 -0.23 20.57
C THR A 123 11.12 -1.74 20.77
N ALA A 124 10.10 -2.46 20.32
CA ALA A 124 10.05 -3.92 20.45
C ALA A 124 11.24 -4.62 19.78
N TYR A 125 11.63 -4.16 18.59
CA TYR A 125 12.75 -4.76 17.86
C TYR A 125 14.11 -4.30 18.37
N LYS A 126 14.23 -3.05 18.84
CA LYS A 126 15.43 -2.60 19.58
C LYS A 126 15.69 -3.45 20.81
N ASN A 127 14.64 -3.78 21.57
CA ASN A 127 14.73 -4.63 22.74
C ASN A 127 15.14 -6.08 22.42
N LEU A 128 14.95 -6.52 21.17
CA LEU A 128 15.43 -7.80 20.66
C LEU A 128 16.86 -7.75 20.11
N GLY A 129 17.53 -6.58 20.19
CA GLY A 129 18.93 -6.40 19.77
C GLY A 129 19.11 -5.97 18.31
N PHE A 130 18.05 -5.62 17.58
CA PHE A 130 18.20 -5.07 16.23
C PHE A 130 18.67 -3.63 16.24
N ASP A 131 19.71 -3.30 15.45
CA ASP A 131 20.20 -1.93 15.24
C ASP A 131 19.94 -1.51 13.78
N ILE A 132 19.41 -0.31 13.59
CA ILE A 132 19.14 0.26 12.24
C ILE A 132 20.42 0.41 11.41
N LYS A 133 21.58 0.53 12.04
CA LYS A 133 22.88 0.62 11.34
C LYS A 133 23.19 -0.60 10.49
N ASP A 134 22.64 -1.75 10.84
CA ASP A 134 22.79 -3.00 10.08
C ASP A 134 21.88 -3.02 8.84
N TYR A 135 20.99 -2.04 8.69
CA TYR A 135 19.96 -1.95 7.63
C TYR A 135 19.99 -0.60 6.89
N PRO A 136 21.15 -0.20 6.31
CA PRO A 136 21.32 1.13 5.72
C PRO A 136 20.34 1.41 4.59
N ASN A 137 20.00 0.41 3.76
CA ASN A 137 19.05 0.58 2.66
C ASN A 137 17.63 0.90 3.17
N ALA A 138 17.19 0.22 4.23
CA ALA A 138 15.89 0.49 4.84
C ALA A 138 15.85 1.88 5.49
N TYR A 139 16.94 2.30 6.12
CA TYR A 139 17.06 3.63 6.69
C TYR A 139 17.03 4.71 5.61
N ASN A 140 17.83 4.56 4.55
CA ASN A 140 17.90 5.51 3.44
C ASN A 140 16.56 5.65 2.70
N GLN A 141 15.80 4.56 2.59
CA GLN A 141 14.45 4.61 2.05
C GLN A 141 13.50 5.39 2.97
N PHE A 142 13.62 5.21 4.27
CA PHE A 142 12.71 5.79 5.26
C PHE A 142 12.88 7.30 5.45
N ILE A 143 14.13 7.82 5.41
CA ILE A 143 14.41 9.22 5.81
C ILE A 143 13.78 10.25 4.87
N ASN A 144 13.56 9.90 3.59
CA ASN A 144 13.07 10.83 2.58
C ASN A 144 11.79 10.33 1.87
N GLU A 145 11.16 9.30 2.42
CA GLU A 145 9.91 8.74 1.88
C GLU A 145 8.70 9.53 2.39
N ILE A 146 7.78 9.85 1.47
CA ILE A 146 6.49 10.45 1.76
C ILE A 146 5.43 9.73 0.93
N THR A 147 4.41 9.22 1.59
CA THR A 147 3.26 8.65 0.90
C THR A 147 2.16 9.69 0.77
N LEU A 148 1.81 10.02 -0.47
CA LEU A 148 0.74 10.96 -0.78
C LEU A 148 -0.63 10.28 -0.77
N PRO A 149 -1.73 11.03 -0.55
CA PRO A 149 -3.08 10.48 -0.56
C PRO A 149 -3.43 9.83 -1.90
N LEU A 150 -3.89 8.58 -1.86
CA LEU A 150 -4.37 7.84 -3.04
C LEU A 150 -5.59 6.99 -2.70
N HIS A 151 -6.77 7.44 -3.10
CA HIS A 151 -8.01 6.67 -3.01
C HIS A 151 -9.03 7.11 -4.06
N THR A 152 -9.98 6.25 -4.35
CA THR A 152 -10.94 6.40 -5.45
C THR A 152 -11.96 7.54 -5.28
N LYS A 153 -12.02 8.18 -4.10
CA LYS A 153 -12.91 9.32 -3.82
C LYS A 153 -12.23 10.68 -4.00
N LEU A 154 -10.94 10.72 -4.36
CA LEU A 154 -10.28 11.98 -4.69
C LEU A 154 -10.84 12.49 -6.03
N SER A 155 -11.40 13.71 -6.04
CA SER A 155 -11.74 14.40 -7.28
C SER A 155 -10.48 14.93 -7.96
N ASP A 156 -10.60 15.34 -9.21
CA ASP A 156 -9.46 15.91 -9.96
C ASP A 156 -8.97 17.20 -9.32
N GLU A 157 -9.88 18.06 -8.86
CA GLU A 157 -9.54 19.30 -8.19
C GLU A 157 -8.75 19.05 -6.89
N VAL A 158 -9.09 17.99 -6.16
CA VAL A 158 -8.36 17.61 -4.94
C VAL A 158 -6.98 17.06 -5.29
N VAL A 159 -6.87 16.27 -6.36
CA VAL A 159 -5.58 15.76 -6.86
C VAL A 159 -4.69 16.92 -7.29
N ASP A 160 -5.22 17.87 -8.07
CA ASP A 160 -4.49 19.04 -8.52
C ASP A 160 -4.05 19.92 -7.33
N TYR A 161 -4.92 20.11 -6.34
CA TYR A 161 -4.58 20.79 -5.08
C TYR A 161 -3.42 20.11 -4.32
N ILE A 162 -3.42 18.78 -4.23
CA ILE A 162 -2.32 18.03 -3.61
C ILE A 162 -1.02 18.26 -4.39
N ILE A 163 -1.07 18.20 -5.72
CA ILE A 163 0.08 18.40 -6.59
C ILE A 163 0.68 19.79 -6.38
N GLU A 164 -0.13 20.84 -6.48
CA GLU A 164 0.31 22.22 -6.33
C GLU A 164 0.97 22.47 -4.97
N ASN A 165 0.31 22.02 -3.89
CA ASN A 165 0.85 22.21 -2.54
C ASN A 165 2.13 21.44 -2.29
N PHE A 166 2.22 20.20 -2.74
CA PHE A 166 3.43 19.40 -2.59
C PHE A 166 4.60 20.02 -3.37
N LYS A 167 4.36 20.46 -4.61
CA LYS A 167 5.37 21.13 -5.43
C LYS A 167 5.88 22.41 -4.79
N GLU A 168 4.97 23.25 -4.29
CA GLU A 168 5.33 24.51 -3.61
C GLU A 168 6.20 24.22 -2.37
N ILE A 169 5.79 23.25 -1.53
CA ILE A 169 6.51 22.94 -0.28
C ILE A 169 7.91 22.41 -0.58
N ILE A 170 8.08 21.49 -1.54
CA ILE A 170 9.40 20.94 -1.86
C ILE A 170 10.31 21.94 -2.57
N SER A 171 9.75 22.94 -3.27
CA SER A 171 10.53 24.00 -3.91
C SER A 171 11.11 25.02 -2.93
N CYS A 172 10.64 25.02 -1.68
CA CYS A 172 11.10 25.91 -0.60
C CYS A 172 12.12 25.25 0.34
N LEU A 173 12.61 24.04 0.02
CA LEU A 173 13.62 23.32 0.81
C LEU A 173 15.03 23.61 0.32
#